data_4d4f97e4c7c2c7179567bde6fc6764f6
#
_entry.id   4d4f97e4c7c2c7179567bde6fc6764f6
#
_cell.length_a   1.000
_cell.length_b   1.000
_cell.length_c   1.000
_cell.angle_alpha   90.00
_cell.angle_beta   90.00
_cell.angle_gamma   90.00
#
_symmetry.space_group_name_H-M   'P 1'
#
loop_
_entity.id
_entity.type
_entity.pdbx_description
1 polymer ?
#
loop_
_entity_poly.entity_id
_entity_poly.type
_entity_poly.pdbx_seq_one_letter_code
_entity_poly.pdbx_strand_id
1 'polypeptide(L)'
;MNDLQKQFLIKAASFCAYQERTVKEVRQRLHEWQLTDDEIGPIIEELQAQNYLNEERFARAFAGGKFRTKKWGRLKIKQEMKLRGLSNDLIQRGLSEIDGDEYEQTLRDLLEKKARTLRGEPLTVKQKLLRFALSKGFESDIVWAVLGEM
;
A
#
# COMPACT_ATOMS: atom_id res chain seq x y z
N MET A 1 30.97 -11.11 -0.68
CA MET A 1 30.06 -12.18 -0.19
C MET A 1 30.69 -13.55 -0.39
N ASN A 2 30.41 -14.45 0.56
CA ASN A 2 30.86 -15.84 0.45
C ASN A 2 29.89 -16.65 -0.45
N ASP A 3 30.21 -17.93 -0.67
CA ASP A 3 29.41 -18.79 -1.56
C ASP A 3 27.98 -18.98 -1.06
N LEU A 4 27.79 -19.09 0.26
CA LEU A 4 26.46 -19.20 0.87
C LEU A 4 25.62 -17.96 0.54
N GLN A 5 26.19 -16.77 0.74
CA GLN A 5 25.50 -15.52 0.45
C GLN A 5 25.16 -15.39 -1.04
N LYS A 6 26.07 -15.82 -1.93
CA LYS A 6 25.81 -15.81 -3.37
C LYS A 6 24.64 -16.71 -3.76
N GLN A 7 24.56 -17.91 -3.16
CA GLN A 7 23.45 -18.83 -3.40
C GLN A 7 22.11 -18.22 -2.97
N PHE A 8 22.07 -17.62 -1.77
CA PHE A 8 20.85 -17.01 -1.26
C PHE A 8 20.50 -15.68 -1.95
N LEU A 9 21.50 -14.99 -2.50
CA LEU A 9 21.26 -13.83 -3.35
C LEU A 9 20.42 -14.23 -4.58
N ILE A 10 20.77 -15.35 -5.22
CA ILE A 10 20.03 -15.85 -6.38
C ILE A 10 18.58 -16.18 -6.01
N LYS A 11 18.38 -16.86 -4.88
CA LYS A 11 17.03 -17.18 -4.40
C LYS A 11 16.25 -15.92 -4.05
N ALA A 12 16.88 -14.97 -3.40
CA ALA A 12 16.25 -13.71 -3.01
C ALA A 12 15.91 -12.86 -4.24
N ALA A 13 16.76 -12.86 -5.27
CA ALA A 13 16.47 -12.17 -6.52
C ALA A 13 15.21 -12.76 -7.19
N SER A 14 15.07 -14.10 -7.19
CA SER A 14 13.86 -14.75 -7.71
C SER A 14 12.62 -14.37 -6.89
N PHE A 15 12.75 -14.31 -5.58
CA PHE A 15 11.67 -13.87 -4.67
C PHE A 15 11.22 -12.45 -4.99
N CYS A 16 12.19 -11.55 -5.24
CA CYS A 16 11.89 -10.16 -5.63
C CYS A 16 11.32 -10.04 -7.04
N ALA A 17 11.73 -10.92 -7.96
CA ALA A 17 11.24 -10.91 -9.34
C ALA A 17 9.79 -11.38 -9.45
N TYR A 18 9.35 -12.24 -8.52
CA TYR A 18 7.99 -12.75 -8.52
C TYR A 18 6.96 -11.64 -8.28
N GLN A 19 7.24 -10.75 -7.35
CA GLN A 19 6.44 -9.54 -7.09
C GLN A 19 7.29 -8.52 -6.34
N GLU A 20 6.85 -7.27 -6.30
CA GLU A 20 7.54 -6.24 -5.53
C GLU A 20 7.57 -6.60 -4.04
N ARG A 21 8.71 -6.34 -3.40
CA ARG A 21 8.93 -6.66 -1.99
C ARG A 21 9.43 -5.43 -1.24
N THR A 22 9.25 -5.42 0.08
CA THR A 22 9.90 -4.46 0.97
C THR A 22 11.18 -5.06 1.54
N VAL A 23 12.05 -4.21 2.06
CA VAL A 23 13.26 -4.67 2.79
C VAL A 23 12.86 -5.59 3.94
N LYS A 24 11.80 -5.22 4.67
CA LYS A 24 11.29 -6.02 5.80
C LYS A 24 10.89 -7.43 5.37
N GLU A 25 10.18 -7.56 4.25
CA GLU A 25 9.77 -8.86 3.72
C GLU A 25 10.96 -9.71 3.30
N VAL A 26 11.94 -9.12 2.61
CA VAL A 26 13.14 -9.83 2.18
C VAL A 26 13.96 -10.27 3.38
N ARG A 27 14.14 -9.38 4.37
CA ARG A 27 14.86 -9.71 5.61
C ARG A 27 14.19 -10.88 6.32
N GLN A 28 12.87 -10.86 6.43
CA GLN A 28 12.11 -11.93 7.06
C GLN A 28 12.30 -13.26 6.31
N ARG A 29 12.25 -13.24 4.98
CA ARG A 29 12.45 -14.44 4.17
C ARG A 29 13.86 -15.03 4.35
N LEU A 30 14.87 -14.16 4.40
CA LEU A 30 16.25 -14.62 4.60
C LEU A 30 16.44 -15.21 6.01
N HIS A 31 15.79 -14.65 7.02
CA HIS A 31 15.77 -15.23 8.37
C HIS A 31 15.09 -16.61 8.37
N GLU A 32 13.99 -16.77 7.65
CA GLU A 32 13.33 -18.07 7.50
C GLU A 32 14.24 -19.10 6.85
N TRP A 33 15.16 -18.66 5.98
CA TRP A 33 16.18 -19.51 5.38
C TRP A 33 17.41 -19.69 6.25
N GLN A 34 17.32 -19.31 7.53
CA GLN A 34 18.33 -19.54 8.57
C GLN A 34 19.60 -18.67 8.42
N LEU A 35 19.53 -17.55 7.70
CA LEU A 35 20.66 -16.62 7.62
C LEU A 35 20.70 -15.72 8.85
N THR A 36 21.90 -15.35 9.27
CA THR A 36 22.12 -14.36 10.35
C THR A 36 22.03 -12.95 9.81
N ASP A 37 21.88 -11.97 10.71
CA ASP A 37 21.84 -10.56 10.33
C ASP A 37 23.11 -10.13 9.58
N ASP A 38 24.27 -10.62 9.99
CA ASP A 38 25.55 -10.33 9.31
C ASP A 38 25.58 -10.84 7.87
N GLU A 39 24.90 -11.96 7.61
CA GLU A 39 24.79 -12.53 6.27
C GLU A 39 23.75 -11.83 5.41
N ILE A 40 22.69 -11.35 6.04
CA ILE A 40 21.54 -10.74 5.36
C ILE A 40 21.86 -9.36 4.80
N GLY A 41 22.57 -8.51 5.57
CA GLY A 41 22.85 -7.13 5.17
C GLY A 41 23.46 -6.99 3.78
N PRO A 42 24.58 -7.68 3.47
CA PRO A 42 25.17 -7.62 2.14
C PRO A 42 24.27 -8.11 1.01
N ILE A 43 23.42 -9.10 1.28
CA ILE A 43 22.46 -9.60 0.29
C ILE A 43 21.43 -8.53 -0.06
N ILE A 44 20.87 -7.87 0.96
CA ILE A 44 19.90 -6.77 0.73
C ILE A 44 20.54 -5.63 -0.04
N GLU A 45 21.75 -5.22 0.33
CA GLU A 45 22.47 -4.16 -0.38
C GLU A 45 22.66 -4.51 -1.87
N GLU A 46 23.02 -5.76 -2.16
CA GLU A 46 23.24 -6.19 -3.55
C GLU A 46 21.92 -6.24 -4.34
N LEU A 47 20.84 -6.71 -3.71
CA LEU A 47 19.51 -6.70 -4.34
C LEU A 47 19.07 -5.28 -4.69
N GLN A 48 19.35 -4.33 -3.82
CA GLN A 48 19.07 -2.91 -4.07
C GLN A 48 19.97 -2.35 -5.18
N ALA A 49 21.26 -2.66 -5.14
CA ALA A 49 22.21 -2.21 -6.15
C ALA A 49 21.84 -2.70 -7.55
N GLN A 50 21.35 -3.93 -7.66
CA GLN A 50 20.92 -4.52 -8.92
C GLN A 50 19.46 -4.21 -9.27
N ASN A 51 18.80 -3.40 -8.46
CA ASN A 51 17.40 -2.98 -8.64
C ASN A 51 16.37 -4.12 -8.61
N TYR A 52 16.71 -5.26 -8.03
CA TYR A 52 15.72 -6.30 -7.74
C TYR A 52 14.79 -5.87 -6.60
N LEU A 53 15.34 -5.16 -5.61
CA LEU A 53 14.62 -4.65 -4.45
C LEU A 53 14.61 -3.12 -4.53
N ASN A 54 13.42 -2.55 -4.63
CA ASN A 54 13.25 -1.10 -4.78
C ASN A 54 11.97 -0.68 -4.06
N GLU A 55 12.12 -0.09 -2.87
CA GLU A 55 10.98 0.26 -2.03
C GLU A 55 10.13 1.41 -2.58
N GLU A 56 10.70 2.32 -3.37
CA GLU A 56 9.89 3.34 -4.05
C GLU A 56 8.98 2.69 -5.09
N ARG A 57 9.52 1.77 -5.88
CA ARG A 57 8.73 1.02 -6.86
C ARG A 57 7.64 0.21 -6.16
N PHE A 58 7.97 -0.43 -5.03
CA PHE A 58 6.97 -1.12 -4.20
C PHE A 58 5.86 -0.16 -3.76
N ALA A 59 6.22 1.00 -3.22
CA ALA A 59 5.26 1.96 -2.68
C ALA A 59 4.28 2.44 -3.77
N ARG A 60 4.79 2.75 -4.96
CA ARG A 60 3.96 3.20 -6.07
C ARG A 60 3.01 2.11 -6.57
N ALA A 61 3.51 0.89 -6.73
CA ALA A 61 2.69 -0.25 -7.16
C ALA A 61 1.64 -0.60 -6.11
N PHE A 62 2.01 -0.60 -4.84
CA PHE A 62 1.11 -0.91 -3.73
C PHE A 62 -0.02 0.12 -3.65
N ALA A 63 0.32 1.41 -3.61
CA ALA A 63 -0.68 2.47 -3.47
C ALA A 63 -1.65 2.47 -4.66
N GLY A 64 -1.13 2.47 -5.88
CA GLY A 64 -1.95 2.44 -7.08
C GLY A 64 -2.80 1.18 -7.18
N GLY A 65 -2.21 0.03 -6.87
CA GLY A 65 -2.91 -1.25 -6.91
C GLY A 65 -4.06 -1.34 -5.91
N LYS A 66 -3.82 -0.98 -4.65
CA LYS A 66 -4.86 -1.02 -3.62
C LYS A 66 -5.98 -0.02 -3.87
N PHE A 67 -5.64 1.14 -4.37
CA PHE A 67 -6.65 2.11 -4.77
C PHE A 67 -7.51 1.56 -5.93
N ARG A 68 -6.90 1.07 -7.00
CA ARG A 68 -7.63 0.62 -8.19
C ARG A 68 -8.44 -0.66 -7.95
N THR A 69 -7.86 -1.64 -7.26
CA THR A 69 -8.51 -2.95 -7.09
C THR A 69 -9.37 -3.06 -5.85
N LYS A 70 -8.93 -2.50 -4.72
CA LYS A 70 -9.63 -2.58 -3.43
C LYS A 70 -10.44 -1.33 -3.12
N LYS A 71 -10.24 -0.26 -3.87
CA LYS A 71 -10.90 1.03 -3.61
C LYS A 71 -10.59 1.56 -2.20
N TRP A 72 -9.35 1.36 -1.75
CA TRP A 72 -8.91 1.90 -0.46
C TRP A 72 -8.61 3.38 -0.58
N GLY A 73 -8.96 4.14 0.46
CA GLY A 73 -8.55 5.54 0.61
C GLY A 73 -7.09 5.65 1.07
N ARG A 74 -6.54 6.86 0.99
CA ARG A 74 -5.13 7.13 1.30
C ARG A 74 -4.74 6.75 2.72
N LEU A 75 -5.63 6.98 3.71
CA LEU A 75 -5.32 6.69 5.11
C LEU A 75 -5.08 5.21 5.35
N LYS A 76 -5.90 4.37 4.74
CA LYS A 76 -5.74 2.90 4.87
C LYS A 76 -4.48 2.42 4.14
N ILE A 77 -4.23 2.94 2.95
CA ILE A 77 -3.02 2.62 2.17
C ILE A 77 -1.77 3.02 2.97
N LYS A 78 -1.77 4.23 3.52
CA LYS A 78 -0.66 4.75 4.33
C LYS A 78 -0.39 3.86 5.54
N GLN A 79 -1.44 3.47 6.26
CA GLN A 79 -1.33 2.62 7.42
C GLN A 79 -0.72 1.26 7.07
N GLU A 80 -1.18 0.66 5.97
CA GLU A 80 -0.66 -0.62 5.50
C GLU A 80 0.81 -0.53 5.07
N MET A 81 1.19 0.57 4.43
CA MET A 81 2.59 0.79 4.06
C MET A 81 3.49 0.98 5.28
N LYS A 82 3.00 1.66 6.31
CA LYS A 82 3.74 1.79 7.59
C LYS A 82 3.97 0.44 8.24
N LEU A 83 2.97 -0.43 8.25
CA LEU A 83 3.10 -1.78 8.80
C LEU A 83 4.15 -2.60 8.06
N ARG A 84 4.37 -2.30 6.78
CA ARG A 84 5.39 -2.97 5.97
C ARG A 84 6.77 -2.33 6.10
N GLY A 85 6.93 -1.37 6.99
CA GLY A 85 8.24 -0.79 7.31
C GLY A 85 8.69 0.31 6.37
N LEU A 86 7.80 0.88 5.55
CA LEU A 86 8.17 1.97 4.64
C LEU A 86 8.28 3.30 5.39
N SER A 87 9.23 4.13 4.98
CA SER A 87 9.40 5.47 5.52
C SER A 87 8.27 6.40 5.08
N ASN A 88 8.08 7.51 5.82
CA ASN A 88 7.08 8.51 5.45
C ASN A 88 7.34 9.09 4.05
N ASP A 89 8.59 9.29 3.68
CA ASP A 89 8.96 9.80 2.35
C ASP A 89 8.53 8.83 1.24
N LEU A 90 8.82 7.55 1.42
CA LEU A 90 8.40 6.51 0.45
C LEU A 90 6.88 6.40 0.37
N ILE A 91 6.21 6.50 1.50
CA ILE A 91 4.74 6.47 1.54
C ILE A 91 4.17 7.63 0.72
N GLN A 92 4.68 8.85 0.90
CA GLN A 92 4.21 10.00 0.14
C GLN A 92 4.45 9.85 -1.36
N ARG A 93 5.61 9.32 -1.74
CA ARG A 93 5.91 9.03 -3.14
C ARG A 93 4.94 7.99 -3.72
N GLY A 94 4.64 6.96 -2.95
CA GLY A 94 3.65 5.95 -3.36
C GLY A 94 2.27 6.55 -3.55
N LEU A 95 1.80 7.34 -2.58
CA LEU A 95 0.48 7.97 -2.66
C LEU A 95 0.36 8.95 -3.83
N SER A 96 1.47 9.50 -4.32
CA SER A 96 1.46 10.40 -5.47
C SER A 96 1.05 9.71 -6.78
N GLU A 97 1.03 8.37 -6.82
CA GLU A 97 0.50 7.61 -7.96
C GLU A 97 -1.01 7.76 -8.13
N ILE A 98 -1.71 8.17 -7.08
CA ILE A 98 -3.16 8.29 -7.10
C ILE A 98 -3.54 9.68 -7.59
N ASP A 99 -4.19 9.74 -8.75
CA ASP A 99 -4.70 10.99 -9.30
C ASP A 99 -5.83 11.55 -8.41
N GLY A 100 -5.77 12.85 -8.10
CA GLY A 100 -6.75 13.47 -7.20
C GLY A 100 -8.17 13.45 -7.73
N ASP A 101 -8.36 13.71 -9.02
CA ASP A 101 -9.68 13.70 -9.65
C ASP A 101 -10.26 12.29 -9.70
N GLU A 102 -9.43 11.31 -10.03
CA GLU A 102 -9.83 9.91 -10.02
C GLU A 102 -10.18 9.45 -8.62
N TYR A 103 -9.43 9.92 -7.61
CA TYR A 103 -9.67 9.61 -6.20
C TYR A 103 -11.07 10.09 -5.76
N GLU A 104 -11.40 11.33 -6.04
CA GLU A 104 -12.72 11.88 -5.70
C GLU A 104 -13.84 11.17 -6.46
N GLN A 105 -13.64 10.87 -7.73
CA GLN A 105 -14.64 10.16 -8.53
C GLN A 105 -14.88 8.74 -8.00
N THR A 106 -13.81 8.04 -7.62
CA THR A 106 -13.93 6.71 -7.01
C THR A 106 -14.72 6.78 -5.71
N LEU A 107 -14.43 7.77 -4.86
CA LEU A 107 -15.18 7.97 -3.62
C LEU A 107 -16.66 8.24 -3.91
N ARG A 108 -16.95 9.12 -4.86
CA ARG A 108 -18.33 9.45 -5.26
C ARG A 108 -19.08 8.21 -5.71
N ASP A 109 -18.46 7.41 -6.57
CA ASP A 109 -19.05 6.17 -7.08
C ASP A 109 -19.34 5.17 -5.97
N LEU A 110 -18.40 5.03 -5.03
CA LEU A 110 -18.58 4.16 -3.86
C LEU A 110 -19.75 4.61 -2.99
N LEU A 111 -19.85 5.91 -2.72
CA LEU A 111 -20.91 6.47 -1.89
C LEU A 111 -22.27 6.35 -2.56
N GLU A 112 -22.36 6.64 -3.85
CA GLU A 112 -23.61 6.49 -4.60
C GLU A 112 -24.09 5.04 -4.63
N LYS A 113 -23.18 4.11 -4.88
CA LYS A 113 -23.49 2.68 -4.86
C LYS A 113 -23.98 2.22 -3.49
N LYS A 114 -23.28 2.65 -2.43
CA LYS A 114 -23.66 2.29 -1.05
C LYS A 114 -24.99 2.90 -0.67
N ALA A 115 -25.25 4.15 -1.07
CA ALA A 115 -26.50 4.85 -0.76
C ALA A 115 -27.73 4.08 -1.28
N ARG A 116 -27.60 3.41 -2.41
CA ARG A 116 -28.70 2.59 -2.99
C ARG A 116 -29.12 1.44 -2.09
N THR A 117 -28.25 1.00 -1.18
CA THR A 117 -28.52 -0.12 -0.27
C THR A 117 -29.07 0.34 1.08
N LEU A 118 -29.09 1.64 1.34
CA LEU A 118 -29.45 2.19 2.65
C LEU A 118 -30.86 2.77 2.63
N ARG A 119 -31.56 2.62 3.76
CA ARG A 119 -32.91 3.16 4.00
C ARG A 119 -32.88 3.95 5.30
N GLY A 120 -33.79 4.90 5.43
CA GLY A 120 -33.98 5.66 6.66
C GLY A 120 -33.93 7.16 6.42
N GLU A 121 -33.87 7.90 7.53
CA GLU A 121 -33.79 9.37 7.52
C GLU A 121 -32.53 9.84 6.79
N PRO A 122 -32.59 10.97 6.04
CA PRO A 122 -31.44 11.45 5.30
C PRO A 122 -30.17 11.64 6.15
N LEU A 123 -30.31 12.16 7.36
CA LEU A 123 -29.16 12.34 8.25
C LEU A 123 -28.55 11.00 8.66
N THR A 124 -29.38 10.03 8.97
CA THR A 124 -28.91 8.68 9.33
C THR A 124 -28.16 8.03 8.16
N VAL A 125 -28.69 8.19 6.94
CA VAL A 125 -28.04 7.67 5.74
C VAL A 125 -26.68 8.34 5.54
N LYS A 126 -26.58 9.68 5.70
CA LYS A 126 -25.32 10.40 5.60
C LYS A 126 -24.29 9.89 6.61
N GLN A 127 -24.70 9.66 7.85
CA GLN A 127 -23.82 9.13 8.91
C GLN A 127 -23.29 7.74 8.55
N LYS A 128 -24.13 6.89 7.99
CA LYS A 128 -23.73 5.54 7.55
C LYS A 128 -22.75 5.59 6.38
N LEU A 129 -22.99 6.50 5.43
CA LEU A 129 -22.09 6.71 4.31
C LEU A 129 -20.72 7.22 4.77
N LEU A 130 -20.71 8.17 5.71
CA LEU A 130 -19.46 8.65 6.30
C LEU A 130 -18.68 7.51 6.92
N ARG A 131 -19.32 6.72 7.78
CA ARG A 131 -18.67 5.57 8.43
C ARG A 131 -18.12 4.57 7.42
N PHE A 132 -18.90 4.29 6.38
CA PHE A 132 -18.48 3.39 5.31
C PHE A 132 -17.20 3.90 4.64
N ALA A 133 -17.18 5.18 4.24
CA ALA A 133 -16.02 5.77 3.56
C ALA A 133 -14.80 5.83 4.48
N LEU A 134 -14.98 6.19 5.75
CA LEU A 134 -13.89 6.22 6.72
C LEU A 134 -13.29 4.83 6.94
N SER A 135 -14.12 3.79 6.96
CA SER A 135 -13.65 2.41 7.10
C SER A 135 -12.81 1.96 5.89
N LYS A 136 -13.05 2.54 4.72
CA LYS A 136 -12.27 2.28 3.52
C LYS A 136 -10.98 3.10 3.48
N GLY A 137 -10.80 4.04 4.41
CA GLY A 137 -9.59 4.83 4.53
C GLY A 137 -9.63 6.21 3.87
N PHE A 138 -10.80 6.69 3.47
CA PHE A 138 -10.92 8.03 2.89
C PHE A 138 -10.90 9.10 3.98
N GLU A 139 -10.32 10.26 3.67
CA GLU A 139 -10.19 11.38 4.59
C GLU A 139 -11.56 12.02 4.85
N SER A 140 -11.86 12.34 6.11
CA SER A 140 -13.20 12.80 6.50
C SER A 140 -13.59 14.12 5.82
N ASP A 141 -12.66 15.04 5.64
CA ASP A 141 -12.93 16.32 4.97
C ASP A 141 -13.35 16.12 3.51
N ILE A 142 -12.69 15.20 2.81
CA ILE A 142 -13.02 14.87 1.42
C ILE A 142 -14.38 14.17 1.36
N VAL A 143 -14.66 13.26 2.29
CA VAL A 143 -15.95 12.57 2.36
C VAL A 143 -17.09 13.57 2.56
N TRP A 144 -16.94 14.50 3.52
CA TRP A 144 -17.97 15.52 3.76
C TRP A 144 -18.19 16.42 2.55
N ALA A 145 -17.12 16.78 1.85
CA ALA A 145 -17.23 17.58 0.62
C ALA A 145 -18.04 16.85 -0.46
N VAL A 146 -17.76 15.58 -0.67
CA VAL A 146 -18.49 14.76 -1.65
C VAL A 146 -19.95 14.57 -1.21
N LEU A 147 -20.20 14.27 0.07
CA LEU A 147 -21.57 14.13 0.58
C LEU A 147 -22.39 15.41 0.42
N GLY A 148 -21.75 16.55 0.55
CA GLY A 148 -22.41 17.85 0.35
C GLY A 148 -22.82 18.12 -1.09
N GLU A 149 -22.20 17.43 -2.06
CA GLU A 149 -22.51 17.54 -3.49
C GLU A 149 -23.56 16.53 -3.96
N MET A 150 -23.90 15.58 -3.12
CA MET A 150 -24.86 14.53 -3.45
C MET A 150 -26.30 14.93 -3.18
#